data_218aa5c18314b81d46e0aee5179f9f24
#
_entry.id   218aa5c18314b81d46e0aee5179f9f24
#
_cell.length_a   1.000
_cell.length_b   1.000
_cell.length_c   1.000
_cell.angle_alpha   90.00
_cell.angle_beta   90.00
_cell.angle_gamma   90.00
#
_symmetry.space_group_name_H-M   'P 1'
#
loop_
_entity.id
_entity.type
_entity.pdbx_description
1 polymer ?
#
loop_
_entity_poly.entity_id
_entity_poly.type
_entity_poly.pdbx_seq_one_letter_code
_entity_poly.pdbx_strand_id
1 'polypeptide(L)'
;MNRRQFFPVLAAPLAGAFPRIVRAAKSKDRVIVIGSGVMGASIAYHLATRGAEVTLIEKDAPASGTTRNSFAWINANNKTPYSYYALNYEGILGWRRLQLEIGPSLQIQWGGGIAWCGPDPQQIDKLHYTTSLHQPWGYPIRNITRDDLERLVPGVHAGDFGAGWHSTIDGTLDPVAATLALVQAGIRAGVTLTKANVATIDFKGDRATGVTTDKGPFFADHVVIAAGNDSTRLGAQAGIPVPLRTSKGILAHSKPMPPLVHQVLMPAGLDIKQNPDGRIVAGSNFGDTGALAPTPELGAHLLERVTGVLPETRGIELDTMTLGFRVMPRDEYPIMGRGRQYRNVHVAAMHSGMTSAPAIGQLFAIEVLDGIETAQLQDFRPQRFYA
;
A
#
# COMPACT_ATOMS: atom_id res chain seq x y z
N MET A 1 -39.50 46.14 -48.43
CA MET A 1 -40.24 44.88 -48.56
C MET A 1 -39.22 43.76 -48.76
N ASN A 2 -38.88 42.98 -47.73
CA ASN A 2 -38.04 41.77 -47.85
C ASN A 2 -38.60 40.72 -46.92
N ARG A 3 -39.18 39.70 -47.50
CA ARG A 3 -39.73 38.53 -46.83
C ARG A 3 -38.57 37.60 -46.47
N ARG A 4 -38.29 37.43 -45.16
CA ARG A 4 -37.43 36.34 -44.65
C ARG A 4 -38.28 35.07 -44.62
N GLN A 5 -37.91 34.09 -45.44
CA GLN A 5 -38.44 32.73 -45.38
C GLN A 5 -37.80 31.99 -44.23
N PHE A 6 -38.61 31.56 -43.25
CA PHE A 6 -38.22 30.65 -42.22
C PHE A 6 -38.36 29.20 -42.75
N PHE A 7 -37.26 28.46 -42.82
CA PHE A 7 -37.30 27.04 -43.01
C PHE A 7 -37.44 26.37 -41.62
N PRO A 8 -38.41 25.45 -41.42
CA PRO A 8 -38.48 24.65 -40.21
C PRO A 8 -37.41 23.56 -40.31
N VAL A 9 -36.43 23.56 -39.41
CA VAL A 9 -35.52 22.42 -39.22
C VAL A 9 -36.30 21.34 -38.47
N LEU A 10 -36.65 20.27 -39.14
CA LEU A 10 -37.16 19.04 -38.53
C LEU A 10 -36.01 18.42 -37.74
N ALA A 11 -36.04 18.55 -36.42
CA ALA A 11 -35.19 17.80 -35.52
C ALA A 11 -35.72 16.33 -35.44
N ALA A 12 -35.10 15.43 -36.17
CA ALA A 12 -35.29 14.00 -35.95
C ALA A 12 -34.66 13.61 -34.59
N PRO A 13 -35.34 12.85 -33.72
CA PRO A 13 -34.74 12.35 -32.50
C PRO A 13 -33.67 11.33 -32.87
N LEU A 14 -32.41 11.68 -32.71
CA LEU A 14 -31.32 10.71 -32.63
C LEU A 14 -31.54 9.87 -31.37
N ALA A 15 -32.21 8.74 -31.52
CA ALA A 15 -32.19 7.68 -30.55
C ALA A 15 -30.74 7.13 -30.51
N GLY A 16 -29.89 7.82 -29.76
CA GLY A 16 -28.55 7.35 -29.47
C GLY A 16 -28.65 6.03 -28.70
N ALA A 17 -28.30 4.95 -29.39
CA ALA A 17 -28.03 3.69 -28.71
C ALA A 17 -26.80 3.93 -27.83
N PHE A 18 -27.02 4.28 -26.56
CA PHE A 18 -25.97 4.20 -25.55
C PHE A 18 -25.40 2.78 -25.62
N PRO A 19 -24.08 2.61 -25.80
CA PRO A 19 -23.51 1.27 -25.73
C PRO A 19 -23.93 0.66 -24.39
N ARG A 20 -24.71 -0.43 -24.46
CA ARG A 20 -24.94 -1.25 -23.28
C ARG A 20 -23.57 -1.56 -22.73
N ILE A 21 -23.26 -1.06 -21.54
CA ILE A 21 -22.14 -1.53 -20.75
C ILE A 21 -22.35 -3.05 -20.66
N VAL A 22 -21.57 -3.78 -21.47
CA VAL A 22 -21.53 -5.24 -21.35
C VAL A 22 -20.99 -5.49 -19.96
N ARG A 23 -21.90 -5.82 -19.04
CA ARG A 23 -21.54 -6.29 -17.72
C ARG A 23 -20.64 -7.49 -17.97
N ALA A 24 -19.36 -7.38 -17.63
CA ALA A 24 -18.40 -8.47 -17.79
C ALA A 24 -19.07 -9.76 -17.29
N ALA A 25 -19.02 -10.81 -18.10
CA ALA A 25 -19.60 -12.09 -17.72
C ALA A 25 -19.03 -12.45 -16.34
N LYS A 26 -19.93 -12.76 -15.39
CA LYS A 26 -19.52 -13.07 -14.01
C LYS A 26 -18.57 -14.25 -14.08
N SER A 27 -17.31 -14.04 -13.69
CA SER A 27 -16.34 -15.13 -13.64
C SER A 27 -16.88 -16.22 -12.70
N LYS A 28 -16.75 -17.46 -13.12
CA LYS A 28 -17.09 -18.63 -12.27
C LYS A 28 -15.84 -19.16 -11.56
N ASP A 29 -14.69 -18.53 -11.74
CA ASP A 29 -13.44 -18.98 -11.16
C ASP A 29 -13.47 -18.83 -9.65
N ARG A 30 -13.15 -19.91 -8.95
CA ARG A 30 -12.97 -19.94 -7.51
C ARG A 30 -11.52 -19.59 -7.21
N VAL A 31 -11.32 -18.57 -6.40
CA VAL A 31 -9.98 -18.08 -6.07
C VAL A 31 -9.78 -18.11 -4.56
N ILE A 32 -8.73 -18.77 -4.11
CA ILE A 32 -8.25 -18.66 -2.73
C ILE A 32 -7.17 -17.59 -2.68
N VAL A 33 -7.34 -16.63 -1.75
CA VAL A 33 -6.30 -15.65 -1.39
C VAL A 33 -5.82 -15.97 0.03
N ILE A 34 -4.52 -16.25 0.19
CA ILE A 34 -3.92 -16.62 1.47
C ILE A 34 -3.30 -15.38 2.12
N GLY A 35 -3.83 -14.99 3.28
CA GLY A 35 -3.42 -13.80 4.04
C GLY A 35 -4.33 -12.60 3.82
N SER A 36 -4.84 -12.01 4.91
CA SER A 36 -5.71 -10.84 4.92
C SER A 36 -5.00 -9.57 5.43
N GLY A 37 -3.69 -9.45 5.16
CA GLY A 37 -3.00 -8.16 5.20
C GLY A 37 -3.51 -7.25 4.08
N VAL A 38 -3.03 -6.00 4.03
CA VAL A 38 -3.48 -5.01 3.04
C VAL A 38 -3.42 -5.51 1.61
N MET A 39 -2.38 -6.29 1.27
CA MET A 39 -2.19 -6.85 -0.07
C MET A 39 -3.27 -7.87 -0.41
N GLY A 40 -3.48 -8.88 0.45
CA GLY A 40 -4.48 -9.92 0.21
C GLY A 40 -5.91 -9.37 0.28
N ALA A 41 -6.19 -8.42 1.18
CA ALA A 41 -7.48 -7.74 1.25
C ALA A 41 -7.81 -6.98 -0.04
N SER A 42 -6.83 -6.27 -0.60
CA SER A 42 -6.99 -5.55 -1.87
C SER A 42 -7.19 -6.51 -3.05
N ILE A 43 -6.38 -7.57 -3.14
CA ILE A 43 -6.51 -8.58 -4.20
C ILE A 43 -7.89 -9.24 -4.13
N ALA A 44 -8.32 -9.67 -2.95
CA ALA A 44 -9.62 -10.31 -2.76
C ALA A 44 -10.79 -9.38 -3.15
N TYR A 45 -10.73 -8.11 -2.75
CA TYR A 45 -11.72 -7.10 -3.15
C TYR A 45 -11.81 -6.96 -4.67
N HIS A 46 -10.69 -6.77 -5.36
CA HIS A 46 -10.69 -6.56 -6.81
C HIS A 46 -11.11 -7.82 -7.60
N LEU A 47 -10.76 -9.01 -7.12
CA LEU A 47 -11.24 -10.27 -7.71
C LEU A 47 -12.76 -10.40 -7.57
N ALA A 48 -13.30 -10.16 -6.38
CA ALA A 48 -14.73 -10.28 -6.11
C ALA A 48 -15.56 -9.23 -6.88
N THR A 49 -15.08 -7.98 -6.99
CA THR A 49 -15.75 -6.94 -7.78
C THR A 49 -15.81 -7.26 -9.27
N ARG A 50 -14.92 -8.14 -9.76
CA ARG A 50 -14.96 -8.69 -11.11
C ARG A 50 -15.77 -9.98 -11.22
N GLY A 51 -16.37 -10.45 -10.10
CA GLY A 51 -17.32 -11.55 -10.08
C GLY A 51 -16.73 -12.92 -9.80
N ALA A 52 -15.46 -13.03 -9.41
CA ALA A 52 -14.88 -14.26 -8.91
C ALA A 52 -15.53 -14.70 -7.58
N GLU A 53 -15.58 -16.01 -7.34
CA GLU A 53 -15.90 -16.58 -6.04
C GLU A 53 -14.63 -16.64 -5.20
N VAL A 54 -14.47 -15.72 -4.23
CA VAL A 54 -13.23 -15.53 -3.49
C VAL A 54 -13.35 -16.03 -2.06
N THR A 55 -12.43 -16.92 -1.66
CA THR A 55 -12.19 -17.29 -0.27
C THR A 55 -10.88 -16.62 0.21
N LEU A 56 -11.00 -15.68 1.14
CA LEU A 56 -9.87 -15.03 1.81
C LEU A 56 -9.57 -15.78 3.11
N ILE A 57 -8.41 -16.46 3.17
CA ILE A 57 -8.02 -17.27 4.32
C ILE A 57 -7.00 -16.52 5.18
N GLU A 58 -7.28 -16.40 6.48
CA GLU A 58 -6.41 -15.75 7.45
C GLU A 58 -6.22 -16.63 8.69
N LYS A 59 -4.97 -16.76 9.12
CA LYS A 59 -4.65 -17.63 10.28
C LYS A 59 -4.99 -16.99 11.63
N ASP A 60 -4.80 -15.66 11.74
CA ASP A 60 -4.99 -14.92 13.00
C ASP A 60 -6.22 -14.00 12.91
N ALA A 61 -5.99 -12.76 12.48
CA ALA A 61 -7.01 -11.74 12.25
C ALA A 61 -6.60 -10.85 11.07
N PRO A 62 -7.54 -10.24 10.34
CA PRO A 62 -7.21 -9.28 9.30
C PRO A 62 -6.28 -8.19 9.81
N ALA A 63 -5.31 -7.82 9.00
CA ALA A 63 -4.26 -6.83 9.27
C ALA A 63 -3.29 -7.18 10.43
N SER A 64 -3.36 -8.34 11.08
CA SER A 64 -2.58 -8.65 12.30
C SER A 64 -1.07 -8.79 12.09
N GLY A 65 -0.61 -9.04 10.85
CA GLY A 65 0.79 -9.23 10.51
C GLY A 65 1.58 -7.91 10.34
N THR A 66 2.41 -7.86 9.30
CA THR A 66 3.23 -6.69 8.94
C THR A 66 2.38 -5.42 8.77
N THR A 67 1.15 -5.55 8.31
CA THR A 67 0.22 -4.44 8.08
C THR A 67 0.00 -3.61 9.34
N ARG A 68 -0.33 -4.23 10.48
CA ARG A 68 -0.56 -3.55 11.77
C ARG A 68 0.61 -2.66 12.19
N ASN A 69 1.82 -3.10 11.88
CA ASN A 69 3.06 -2.48 12.31
C ASN A 69 3.66 -1.55 11.25
N SER A 70 2.83 -1.10 10.28
CA SER A 70 3.26 -0.22 9.22
C SER A 70 3.08 1.25 9.63
N PHE A 71 4.05 2.08 9.29
CA PHE A 71 3.89 3.54 9.37
C PHE A 71 2.81 4.04 8.40
N ALA A 72 2.56 3.30 7.31
CA ALA A 72 1.48 3.52 6.35
C ALA A 72 1.48 4.90 5.67
N TRP A 73 2.65 5.30 5.17
CA TRP A 73 2.81 6.43 4.27
C TRP A 73 2.52 6.00 2.83
N ILE A 74 1.58 6.68 2.17
CA ILE A 74 1.21 6.49 0.77
C ILE A 74 2.08 7.43 -0.07
N ASN A 75 3.05 6.91 -0.81
CA ASN A 75 4.02 7.71 -1.55
C ASN A 75 4.71 6.92 -2.68
N ALA A 76 5.33 7.64 -3.62
CA ALA A 76 6.21 7.07 -4.62
C ALA A 76 7.66 7.62 -4.52
N ASN A 77 7.97 8.28 -3.41
CA ASN A 77 9.27 8.88 -3.14
C ASN A 77 10.36 7.81 -2.99
N ASN A 78 11.56 8.09 -3.50
CA ASN A 78 12.73 7.20 -3.47
C ASN A 78 12.46 5.80 -4.09
N LYS A 79 11.53 5.70 -5.04
CA LYS A 79 11.27 4.46 -5.77
C LYS A 79 12.02 4.47 -7.09
N THR A 80 12.98 3.58 -7.23
CA THR A 80 13.78 3.34 -8.44
C THR A 80 13.82 1.83 -8.70
N PRO A 81 13.88 1.37 -9.96
CA PRO A 81 13.81 2.13 -11.23
C PRO A 81 12.43 2.75 -11.49
N TYR A 82 12.27 3.37 -12.68
CA TYR A 82 11.00 4.01 -13.08
C TYR A 82 9.78 3.09 -12.98
N SER A 83 9.91 1.82 -13.31
CA SER A 83 8.83 0.82 -13.18
C SER A 83 8.35 0.68 -11.73
N TYR A 84 9.25 0.73 -10.75
CA TYR A 84 8.87 0.67 -9.33
C TYR A 84 8.23 1.99 -8.86
N TYR A 85 8.73 3.13 -9.33
CA TYR A 85 8.08 4.42 -9.13
C TYR A 85 6.66 4.41 -9.72
N ALA A 86 6.50 4.03 -10.99
CA ALA A 86 5.21 4.00 -11.67
C ALA A 86 4.18 3.12 -10.95
N LEU A 87 4.60 1.93 -10.49
CA LEU A 87 3.73 1.03 -9.73
C LEU A 87 3.25 1.65 -8.40
N ASN A 88 4.12 2.38 -7.68
CA ASN A 88 3.73 3.08 -6.47
C ASN A 88 2.85 4.30 -6.78
N TYR A 89 3.13 5.03 -7.86
CA TYR A 89 2.31 6.16 -8.29
C TYR A 89 0.88 5.70 -8.68
N GLU A 90 0.75 4.60 -9.42
CA GLU A 90 -0.54 3.95 -9.68
C GLU A 90 -1.25 3.54 -8.38
N GLY A 91 -0.50 3.11 -7.37
CA GLY A 91 -1.02 2.81 -6.04
C GLY A 91 -1.64 4.03 -5.34
N ILE A 92 -0.99 5.22 -5.42
CA ILE A 92 -1.53 6.48 -4.90
C ILE A 92 -2.88 6.79 -5.59
N LEU A 93 -2.91 6.73 -6.92
CA LEU A 93 -4.14 6.98 -7.69
C LEU A 93 -5.21 5.93 -7.38
N GLY A 94 -4.81 4.68 -7.17
CA GLY A 94 -5.68 3.59 -6.75
C GLY A 94 -6.34 3.85 -5.39
N TRP A 95 -5.60 4.37 -4.41
CA TRP A 95 -6.18 4.76 -3.12
C TRP A 95 -7.20 5.89 -3.24
N ARG A 96 -6.95 6.89 -4.09
CA ARG A 96 -7.92 7.96 -4.37
C ARG A 96 -9.22 7.40 -4.97
N ARG A 97 -9.10 6.45 -5.90
CA ARG A 97 -10.26 5.75 -6.47
C ARG A 97 -11.00 4.93 -5.42
N LEU A 98 -10.30 4.11 -4.64
CA LEU A 98 -10.91 3.31 -3.57
C LEU A 98 -11.60 4.18 -2.50
N GLN A 99 -11.08 5.37 -2.22
CA GLN A 99 -11.73 6.31 -1.32
C GLN A 99 -13.10 6.79 -1.85
N LEU A 100 -13.25 6.93 -3.16
CA LEU A 100 -14.53 7.23 -3.79
C LEU A 100 -15.48 6.03 -3.77
N GLU A 101 -14.94 4.81 -3.96
CA GLU A 101 -15.73 3.58 -4.02
C GLU A 101 -16.16 3.06 -2.65
N ILE A 102 -15.28 3.09 -1.66
CA ILE A 102 -15.46 2.50 -0.32
C ILE A 102 -15.87 3.55 0.72
N GLY A 103 -15.41 4.80 0.54
CA GLY A 103 -15.77 5.92 1.39
C GLY A 103 -14.80 6.17 2.56
N PRO A 104 -15.27 6.96 3.56
CA PRO A 104 -14.42 7.49 4.64
C PRO A 104 -13.90 6.42 5.60
N SER A 105 -14.43 5.20 5.59
CA SER A 105 -13.93 4.09 6.42
C SER A 105 -12.48 3.70 6.12
N LEU A 106 -11.93 4.09 4.96
CA LEU A 106 -10.51 3.94 4.64
C LEU A 106 -9.60 4.84 5.47
N GLN A 107 -10.13 5.90 6.07
CA GLN A 107 -9.40 6.84 6.93
C GLN A 107 -8.12 7.40 6.30
N ILE A 108 -8.16 7.75 5.02
CA ILE A 108 -7.03 8.32 4.29
C ILE A 108 -6.97 9.83 4.49
N GLN A 109 -5.79 10.34 4.80
CA GLN A 109 -5.47 11.76 4.89
C GLN A 109 -4.49 12.14 3.77
N TRP A 110 -4.87 13.10 2.93
CA TRP A 110 -4.09 13.60 1.81
C TRP A 110 -3.42 14.94 2.16
N GLY A 111 -2.59 14.91 3.20
CA GLY A 111 -1.90 16.10 3.68
C GLY A 111 -0.59 16.42 2.95
N GLY A 112 -0.09 15.49 2.14
CA GLY A 112 1.24 15.60 1.56
C GLY A 112 2.34 15.03 2.44
N GLY A 113 3.57 15.04 1.90
CA GLY A 113 4.79 14.65 2.61
C GLY A 113 5.82 15.78 2.58
N ILE A 114 6.49 16.02 3.69
CA ILE A 114 7.50 17.06 3.83
C ILE A 114 8.74 16.46 4.49
N ALA A 115 9.89 16.59 3.85
CA ALA A 115 11.17 16.26 4.48
C ALA A 115 12.09 17.46 4.49
N TRP A 116 12.93 17.53 5.54
CA TRP A 116 13.98 18.52 5.63
C TRP A 116 15.16 18.03 6.46
N CYS A 117 16.29 18.69 6.30
CA CYS A 117 17.52 18.41 7.05
C CYS A 117 18.20 19.71 7.48
N GLY A 118 19.16 19.57 8.39
CA GLY A 118 20.12 20.60 8.76
C GLY A 118 21.15 20.88 7.66
N PRO A 119 22.18 21.70 7.95
CA PRO A 119 23.18 22.15 6.98
C PRO A 119 24.26 21.10 6.63
N ASP A 120 23.95 19.80 6.77
CA ASP A 120 24.83 18.71 6.35
C ASP A 120 24.79 18.56 4.82
N PRO A 121 25.94 18.75 4.12
CA PRO A 121 25.98 18.71 2.66
C PRO A 121 25.49 17.39 2.06
N GLN A 122 25.78 16.24 2.69
CA GLN A 122 25.37 14.93 2.17
C GLN A 122 23.84 14.75 2.25
N GLN A 123 23.22 15.24 3.33
CA GLN A 123 21.77 15.20 3.47
C GLN A 123 21.07 16.17 2.52
N ILE A 124 21.64 17.36 2.33
CA ILE A 124 21.17 18.35 1.35
C ILE A 124 21.19 17.75 -0.06
N ASP A 125 22.33 17.19 -0.48
CA ASP A 125 22.47 16.56 -1.80
C ASP A 125 21.46 15.42 -1.99
N LYS A 126 21.22 14.61 -0.97
CA LYS A 126 20.24 13.54 -1.01
C LYS A 126 18.81 14.06 -1.22
N LEU A 127 18.41 15.14 -0.56
CA LEU A 127 17.10 15.75 -0.74
C LEU A 127 16.95 16.36 -2.13
N HIS A 128 17.95 17.08 -2.62
CA HIS A 128 17.95 17.64 -3.97
C HIS A 128 17.95 16.55 -5.04
N TYR A 129 18.73 15.47 -4.86
CA TYR A 129 18.72 14.32 -5.75
C TYR A 129 17.33 13.70 -5.84
N THR A 130 16.66 13.50 -4.71
CA THR A 130 15.30 12.96 -4.68
C THR A 130 14.34 13.81 -5.53
N THR A 131 14.39 15.14 -5.39
CA THR A 131 13.53 16.04 -6.15
C THR A 131 13.87 15.99 -7.64
N SER A 132 15.17 16.09 -7.99
CA SER A 132 15.63 16.07 -9.39
C SER A 132 15.32 14.75 -10.10
N LEU A 133 15.32 13.64 -9.38
CA LEU A 133 14.98 12.32 -9.92
C LEU A 133 13.50 12.18 -10.24
N HIS A 134 12.63 12.64 -9.35
CA HIS A 134 11.20 12.32 -9.44
C HIS A 134 10.38 13.39 -10.19
N GLN A 135 10.80 14.65 -10.21
CA GLN A 135 10.11 15.70 -10.97
C GLN A 135 9.95 15.36 -12.46
N PRO A 136 10.98 14.91 -13.19
CA PRO A 136 10.85 14.54 -14.60
C PRO A 136 9.91 13.35 -14.83
N TRP A 137 9.67 12.54 -13.80
CA TRP A 137 8.71 11.42 -13.86
C TRP A 137 7.27 11.85 -13.55
N GLY A 138 7.06 13.14 -13.31
CA GLY A 138 5.72 13.69 -13.03
C GLY A 138 5.30 13.58 -11.57
N TYR A 139 6.21 13.28 -10.64
CA TYR A 139 5.90 13.32 -9.22
C TYR A 139 5.78 14.77 -8.75
N PRO A 140 4.67 15.18 -8.13
CA PRO A 140 4.47 16.57 -7.72
C PRO A 140 5.23 16.87 -6.41
N ILE A 141 6.54 16.87 -6.50
CA ILE A 141 7.52 17.14 -5.45
C ILE A 141 8.32 18.39 -5.83
N ARG A 142 8.62 19.25 -4.87
CA ARG A 142 9.45 20.43 -5.08
C ARG A 142 10.36 20.71 -3.89
N ASN A 143 11.50 21.33 -4.13
CA ASN A 143 12.30 21.89 -3.06
C ASN A 143 11.54 23.03 -2.36
N ILE A 144 11.75 23.16 -1.07
CA ILE A 144 11.13 24.20 -0.23
C ILE A 144 12.19 24.95 0.56
N THR A 145 11.87 26.18 0.93
CA THR A 145 12.63 27.00 1.86
C THR A 145 12.15 26.79 3.30
N ARG A 146 12.88 27.38 4.29
CA ARG A 146 12.43 27.43 5.69
C ARG A 146 11.04 28.08 5.79
N ASP A 147 10.85 29.26 5.13
CA ASP A 147 9.57 29.97 5.17
C ASP A 147 8.44 29.16 4.57
N ASP A 148 8.72 28.34 3.53
CA ASP A 148 7.75 27.39 2.98
C ASP A 148 7.37 26.34 4.03
N LEU A 149 8.36 25.76 4.74
CA LEU A 149 8.12 24.77 5.79
C LEU A 149 7.27 25.33 6.92
N GLU A 150 7.61 26.52 7.45
CA GLU A 150 6.88 27.16 8.54
C GLU A 150 5.45 27.56 8.14
N ARG A 151 5.24 27.86 6.86
CA ARG A 151 3.91 28.13 6.30
C ARG A 151 3.07 26.87 6.10
N LEU A 152 3.71 25.75 5.69
CA LEU A 152 3.06 24.47 5.48
C LEU A 152 2.71 23.75 6.80
N VAL A 153 3.55 23.96 7.83
CA VAL A 153 3.41 23.36 9.16
C VAL A 153 3.56 24.48 10.20
N PRO A 154 2.49 25.23 10.48
CA PRO A 154 2.54 26.27 11.49
C PRO A 154 3.00 25.72 12.86
N GLY A 155 3.88 26.43 13.52
CA GLY A 155 4.44 26.03 14.83
C GLY A 155 5.56 24.98 14.76
N VAL A 156 5.99 24.56 13.56
CA VAL A 156 7.13 23.64 13.43
C VAL A 156 8.42 24.31 13.88
N HIS A 157 9.23 23.56 14.61
CA HIS A 157 10.59 23.96 14.93
C HIS A 157 11.55 23.31 13.92
N ALA A 158 11.92 24.07 12.90
CA ALA A 158 12.71 23.57 11.78
C ALA A 158 14.20 23.27 12.15
N GLY A 159 14.68 23.77 13.31
CA GLY A 159 16.11 23.72 13.67
C GLY A 159 16.97 24.53 12.70
N ASP A 160 18.21 24.11 12.49
CA ASP A 160 19.10 24.68 11.46
C ASP A 160 18.72 24.10 10.10
N PHE A 161 17.84 24.77 9.39
CA PHE A 161 17.32 24.32 8.10
C PHE A 161 18.39 24.46 7.00
N GLY A 162 18.78 23.36 6.37
CA GLY A 162 19.67 23.33 5.21
C GLY A 162 18.92 23.18 3.89
N ALA A 163 18.06 22.17 3.79
CA ALA A 163 17.22 21.91 2.61
C ALA A 163 15.95 21.16 3.00
N GLY A 164 14.96 21.19 2.11
CA GLY A 164 13.74 20.41 2.26
C GLY A 164 13.01 20.22 0.94
N TRP A 165 12.08 19.25 0.92
CA TRP A 165 11.13 19.07 -0.18
C TRP A 165 9.71 18.86 0.35
N HIS A 166 8.74 19.16 -0.50
CA HIS A 166 7.32 18.93 -0.28
C HIS A 166 6.72 18.18 -1.47
N SER A 167 6.03 17.06 -1.20
CA SER A 167 5.20 16.35 -2.15
C SER A 167 3.72 16.57 -1.80
N THR A 168 2.94 17.06 -2.76
CA THR A 168 1.52 17.39 -2.54
C THR A 168 0.57 16.21 -2.74
N ILE A 169 1.04 15.12 -3.35
CA ILE A 169 0.21 13.96 -3.69
C ILE A 169 0.20 12.88 -2.61
N ASP A 170 1.17 12.93 -1.71
CA ASP A 170 1.35 11.94 -0.65
C ASP A 170 0.16 11.94 0.31
N GLY A 171 -0.04 10.79 0.92
CA GLY A 171 -1.06 10.62 1.95
C GLY A 171 -0.59 9.68 3.06
N THR A 172 -1.43 9.55 4.05
CA THR A 172 -1.28 8.56 5.12
C THR A 172 -2.64 7.98 5.48
N LEU A 173 -2.63 6.83 6.14
CA LEU A 173 -3.84 6.18 6.63
C LEU A 173 -3.54 5.40 7.91
N ASP A 174 -4.58 5.03 8.65
CA ASP A 174 -4.44 3.99 9.65
C ASP A 174 -4.40 2.62 8.94
N PRO A 175 -3.30 1.84 9.09
CA PRO A 175 -3.12 0.61 8.32
C PRO A 175 -4.13 -0.48 8.68
N VAL A 176 -4.59 -0.52 9.93
CA VAL A 176 -5.56 -1.51 10.39
C VAL A 176 -6.95 -1.12 9.90
N ALA A 177 -7.37 0.12 10.12
CA ALA A 177 -8.67 0.62 9.70
C ALA A 177 -8.87 0.50 8.18
N ALA A 178 -7.89 0.93 7.38
CA ALA A 178 -7.96 0.83 5.93
C ALA A 178 -8.03 -0.62 5.42
N THR A 179 -7.26 -1.53 6.04
CA THR A 179 -7.30 -2.95 5.66
C THR A 179 -8.64 -3.58 6.04
N LEU A 180 -9.17 -3.29 7.23
CA LEU A 180 -10.50 -3.77 7.63
C LEU A 180 -11.60 -3.22 6.72
N ALA A 181 -11.50 -1.96 6.30
CA ALA A 181 -12.43 -1.37 5.34
C ALA A 181 -12.39 -2.09 3.98
N LEU A 182 -11.20 -2.45 3.47
CA LEU A 182 -11.02 -3.27 2.27
C LEU A 182 -11.64 -4.67 2.44
N VAL A 183 -11.39 -5.34 3.56
CA VAL A 183 -11.96 -6.66 3.86
C VAL A 183 -13.50 -6.58 3.89
N GLN A 184 -14.06 -5.59 4.57
CA GLN A 184 -15.51 -5.39 4.64
C GLN A 184 -16.12 -5.06 3.26
N ALA A 185 -15.43 -4.26 2.45
CA ALA A 185 -15.82 -4.00 1.07
C ALA A 185 -15.79 -5.28 0.23
N GLY A 186 -14.75 -6.10 0.42
CA GLY A 186 -14.65 -7.42 -0.20
C GLY A 186 -15.81 -8.34 0.19
N ILE A 187 -16.16 -8.42 1.47
CA ILE A 187 -17.30 -9.21 1.96
C ILE A 187 -18.60 -8.73 1.32
N ARG A 188 -18.82 -7.42 1.24
CA ARG A 188 -19.99 -6.87 0.52
C ARG A 188 -19.99 -7.21 -0.98
N ALA A 189 -18.82 -7.39 -1.58
CA ALA A 189 -18.65 -7.83 -2.97
C ALA A 189 -18.75 -9.36 -3.16
N GLY A 190 -18.89 -10.14 -2.07
CA GLY A 190 -19.03 -11.59 -2.10
C GLY A 190 -17.80 -12.40 -1.67
N VAL A 191 -16.79 -11.77 -1.07
CA VAL A 191 -15.65 -12.49 -0.47
C VAL A 191 -16.11 -13.24 0.79
N THR A 192 -15.73 -14.52 0.88
CA THR A 192 -15.86 -15.31 2.10
C THR A 192 -14.56 -15.22 2.89
N LEU A 193 -14.60 -14.54 4.05
CA LEU A 193 -13.46 -14.51 4.96
C LEU A 193 -13.50 -15.75 5.87
N THR A 194 -12.41 -16.50 5.89
CA THR A 194 -12.29 -17.75 6.67
C THR A 194 -11.06 -17.69 7.58
N LYS A 195 -11.28 -17.94 8.88
CA LYS A 195 -10.18 -18.09 9.84
C LYS A 195 -9.67 -19.52 9.79
N ALA A 196 -8.51 -19.72 9.15
CA ALA A 196 -7.80 -21.00 9.08
C ALA A 196 -6.32 -20.77 8.76
N ASN A 197 -5.49 -21.73 9.17
CA ASN A 197 -4.06 -21.71 8.88
C ASN A 197 -3.74 -22.66 7.71
N VAL A 198 -3.23 -22.11 6.60
CA VAL A 198 -2.86 -22.91 5.43
C VAL A 198 -1.54 -23.64 5.69
N ALA A 199 -1.62 -24.95 5.72
CA ALA A 199 -0.47 -25.84 5.84
C ALA A 199 0.17 -26.11 4.47
N THR A 200 -0.63 -26.54 3.49
CA THR A 200 -0.15 -26.92 2.15
C THR A 200 -1.03 -26.36 1.05
N ILE A 201 -0.42 -26.18 -0.13
CA ILE A 201 -1.12 -26.00 -1.40
C ILE A 201 -1.23 -27.39 -2.02
N ASP A 202 -2.43 -27.76 -2.47
CA ASP A 202 -2.71 -29.08 -3.00
C ASP A 202 -2.65 -29.07 -4.52
N PHE A 203 -1.99 -30.04 -5.12
CA PHE A 203 -1.74 -30.12 -6.56
C PHE A 203 -2.28 -31.38 -7.17
N LYS A 204 -2.71 -31.28 -8.44
CA LYS A 204 -3.02 -32.43 -9.30
C LYS A 204 -2.46 -32.17 -10.70
N GLY A 205 -1.46 -32.95 -11.11
CA GLY A 205 -0.72 -32.69 -12.33
C GLY A 205 0.03 -31.34 -12.29
N ASP A 206 -0.23 -30.49 -13.24
CA ASP A 206 0.39 -29.18 -13.40
C ASP A 206 -0.43 -28.01 -12.80
N ARG A 207 -1.45 -28.32 -11.97
CA ARG A 207 -2.34 -27.29 -11.40
C ARG A 207 -2.51 -27.45 -9.89
N ALA A 208 -2.58 -26.33 -9.19
CA ALA A 208 -3.13 -26.30 -7.85
C ALA A 208 -4.64 -26.55 -7.90
N THR A 209 -5.16 -27.35 -6.96
CA THR A 209 -6.59 -27.67 -6.82
C THR A 209 -7.21 -27.04 -5.58
N GLY A 210 -6.41 -26.44 -4.73
CA GLY A 210 -6.84 -25.81 -3.50
C GLY A 210 -5.74 -25.75 -2.46
N VAL A 211 -6.13 -25.72 -1.20
CA VAL A 211 -5.23 -25.72 -0.04
C VAL A 211 -5.77 -26.63 1.07
N THR A 212 -4.88 -27.22 1.84
CA THR A 212 -5.20 -27.92 3.08
C THR A 212 -4.87 -27.02 4.27
N THR A 213 -5.82 -26.91 5.19
CA THR A 213 -5.73 -26.07 6.39
C THR A 213 -5.98 -26.86 7.67
N ASP A 214 -5.79 -26.25 8.83
CA ASP A 214 -6.17 -26.77 10.15
C ASP A 214 -7.70 -26.97 10.32
N LYS A 215 -8.51 -26.50 9.36
CA LYS A 215 -9.98 -26.67 9.30
C LYS A 215 -10.43 -27.61 8.18
N GLY A 216 -9.50 -28.28 7.51
CA GLY A 216 -9.74 -29.15 6.36
C GLY A 216 -9.39 -28.50 5.03
N PRO A 217 -9.71 -29.18 3.91
CA PRO A 217 -9.38 -28.71 2.57
C PRO A 217 -10.35 -27.63 2.05
N PHE A 218 -9.80 -26.71 1.27
CA PHE A 218 -10.55 -25.73 0.46
C PHE A 218 -10.15 -25.90 -1.00
N PHE A 219 -11.15 -25.96 -1.89
CA PHE A 219 -10.92 -26.19 -3.32
C PHE A 219 -11.03 -24.88 -4.11
N ALA A 220 -10.13 -24.69 -5.05
CA ALA A 220 -10.10 -23.49 -5.91
C ALA A 220 -9.50 -23.80 -7.29
N ASP A 221 -9.82 -22.94 -8.24
CA ASP A 221 -9.27 -22.95 -9.60
C ASP A 221 -7.97 -22.13 -9.67
N HIS A 222 -7.79 -21.18 -8.74
CA HIS A 222 -6.60 -20.34 -8.58
C HIS A 222 -6.24 -20.14 -7.11
N VAL A 223 -4.93 -20.02 -6.82
CA VAL A 223 -4.39 -19.73 -5.48
C VAL A 223 -3.50 -18.50 -5.57
N VAL A 224 -3.73 -17.51 -4.70
CA VAL A 224 -2.90 -16.31 -4.57
C VAL A 224 -2.26 -16.30 -3.19
N ILE A 225 -0.94 -16.32 -3.15
CA ILE A 225 -0.13 -16.26 -1.93
C ILE A 225 0.15 -14.78 -1.62
N ALA A 226 -0.55 -14.21 -0.63
CA ALA A 226 -0.37 -12.87 -0.09
C ALA A 226 -0.05 -12.91 1.42
N ALA A 227 0.70 -13.94 1.82
CA ALA A 227 0.90 -14.37 3.21
C ALA A 227 2.03 -13.62 3.95
N GLY A 228 2.45 -12.45 3.44
CA GLY A 228 3.52 -11.66 4.05
C GLY A 228 4.84 -12.43 4.11
N ASN A 229 5.46 -12.51 5.30
CA ASN A 229 6.74 -13.22 5.46
C ASN A 229 6.61 -14.76 5.30
N ASP A 230 5.41 -15.33 5.45
CA ASP A 230 5.16 -16.76 5.21
C ASP A 230 5.07 -17.12 3.70
N SER A 231 5.09 -16.11 2.83
CA SER A 231 5.10 -16.32 1.37
C SER A 231 6.33 -17.09 0.90
N THR A 232 7.46 -17.05 1.60
CA THR A 232 8.65 -17.87 1.30
C THR A 232 8.33 -19.36 1.42
N ARG A 233 7.69 -19.78 2.51
CA ARG A 233 7.32 -21.18 2.75
C ARG A 233 6.27 -21.69 1.76
N LEU A 234 5.22 -20.90 1.56
CA LEU A 234 4.13 -21.28 0.64
C LEU A 234 4.57 -21.23 -0.83
N GLY A 235 5.38 -20.23 -1.20
CA GLY A 235 5.96 -20.11 -2.54
C GLY A 235 6.83 -21.33 -2.88
N ALA A 236 7.65 -21.80 -1.94
CA ALA A 236 8.50 -22.98 -2.14
C ALA A 236 7.69 -24.23 -2.50
N GLN A 237 6.50 -24.42 -1.93
CA GLN A 237 5.62 -25.56 -2.27
C GLN A 237 5.13 -25.51 -3.73
N ALA A 238 4.97 -24.30 -4.27
CA ALA A 238 4.56 -24.10 -5.67
C ALA A 238 5.77 -23.91 -6.61
N GLY A 239 7.00 -24.16 -6.13
CA GLY A 239 8.22 -23.91 -6.91
C GLY A 239 8.43 -22.45 -7.28
N ILE A 240 7.87 -21.50 -6.49
CA ILE A 240 8.03 -20.05 -6.69
C ILE A 240 9.07 -19.53 -5.68
N PRO A 241 10.23 -19.05 -6.13
CA PRO A 241 11.23 -18.47 -5.24
C PRO A 241 10.73 -17.13 -4.70
N VAL A 242 10.69 -17.02 -3.37
CA VAL A 242 10.35 -15.78 -2.65
C VAL A 242 11.44 -15.51 -1.61
N PRO A 243 12.64 -15.07 -2.04
CA PRO A 243 13.76 -14.82 -1.14
C PRO A 243 13.53 -13.51 -0.39
N LEU A 244 13.16 -13.62 0.89
CA LEU A 244 13.02 -12.50 1.81
C LEU A 244 14.22 -12.41 2.73
N ARG A 245 14.54 -11.17 3.18
CA ARG A 245 15.47 -10.90 4.27
C ARG A 245 14.73 -10.35 5.47
N THR A 246 15.26 -10.60 6.65
CA THR A 246 14.74 -9.98 7.87
C THR A 246 14.99 -8.47 7.83
N SER A 247 13.95 -7.69 8.06
CA SER A 247 14.03 -6.25 8.24
C SER A 247 13.01 -5.83 9.28
N LYS A 248 13.47 -5.15 10.32
CA LYS A 248 12.65 -4.74 11.45
C LYS A 248 12.35 -3.26 11.37
N GLY A 249 11.22 -2.85 11.94
CA GLY A 249 10.85 -1.45 12.11
C GLY A 249 10.12 -1.27 13.44
N ILE A 250 10.46 -0.24 14.18
CA ILE A 250 9.87 0.11 15.46
C ILE A 250 9.13 1.43 15.30
N LEU A 251 7.90 1.50 15.87
CA LEU A 251 7.10 2.72 15.92
C LEU A 251 6.64 2.97 17.35
N ALA A 252 6.72 4.23 17.77
CA ALA A 252 6.08 4.72 19.00
C ALA A 252 4.71 5.30 18.64
N HIS A 253 3.69 4.99 19.42
CA HIS A 253 2.34 5.51 19.29
C HIS A 253 1.98 6.28 20.56
N SER A 254 1.57 7.54 20.41
CA SER A 254 1.11 8.34 21.54
C SER A 254 -0.31 7.97 21.96
N LYS A 255 -0.73 8.41 23.14
CA LYS A 255 -2.15 8.61 23.45
C LYS A 255 -2.75 9.60 22.44
N PRO A 256 -4.09 9.56 22.19
CA PRO A 256 -4.73 10.51 21.30
C PRO A 256 -4.50 11.97 21.74
N MET A 257 -4.22 12.82 20.74
CA MET A 257 -4.08 14.27 20.88
C MET A 257 -5.04 14.98 19.93
N PRO A 258 -5.34 16.26 20.14
CA PRO A 258 -6.04 17.07 19.15
C PRO A 258 -5.37 17.00 17.77
N PRO A 259 -6.10 17.23 16.66
CA PRO A 259 -5.50 17.28 15.32
C PRO A 259 -4.45 18.41 15.23
N LEU A 260 -3.20 18.04 14.97
CA LEU A 260 -2.05 18.94 14.86
C LEU A 260 -1.32 18.79 13.55
N VAL A 261 -1.26 17.56 13.03
CA VAL A 261 -0.45 17.21 11.84
C VAL A 261 -1.31 16.54 10.80
N HIS A 262 -1.35 17.11 9.61
CA HIS A 262 -2.06 16.53 8.46
C HIS A 262 -1.12 15.90 7.43
N GLN A 263 0.15 16.27 7.48
CA GLN A 263 1.22 15.80 6.60
C GLN A 263 1.98 14.62 7.22
N VAL A 264 2.71 13.90 6.38
CA VAL A 264 3.83 13.09 6.84
C VAL A 264 5.05 13.99 6.95
N LEU A 265 5.64 14.10 8.14
CA LEU A 265 6.81 14.93 8.41
C LEU A 265 8.04 14.05 8.60
N MET A 266 9.12 14.38 7.93
CA MET A 266 10.38 13.63 7.92
C MET A 266 11.57 14.57 8.14
N PRO A 267 11.71 15.16 9.34
CA PRO A 267 12.97 15.75 9.72
C PRO A 267 14.08 14.68 9.75
N ALA A 268 15.32 15.08 9.65
CA ALA A 268 16.44 14.14 9.61
C ALA A 268 16.36 13.11 10.75
N GLY A 269 16.26 11.83 10.38
CA GLY A 269 16.26 10.71 11.31
C GLY A 269 14.98 10.50 12.12
N LEU A 270 13.87 11.14 11.76
CA LEU A 270 12.58 10.98 12.43
C LEU A 270 11.44 11.02 11.40
N ASP A 271 10.49 10.12 11.54
CA ASP A 271 9.27 10.07 10.74
C ASP A 271 8.06 10.31 11.65
N ILE A 272 7.20 11.26 11.30
CA ILE A 272 6.05 11.67 12.12
C ILE A 272 4.80 11.68 11.26
N LYS A 273 3.72 11.13 11.77
CA LYS A 273 2.35 11.35 11.27
C LYS A 273 1.37 11.35 12.41
N GLN A 274 0.17 11.87 12.17
CA GLN A 274 -0.95 11.71 13.07
C GLN A 274 -2.06 10.91 12.41
N ASN A 275 -2.54 9.87 13.09
CA ASN A 275 -3.68 9.08 12.63
C ASN A 275 -5.01 9.82 12.89
N PRO A 276 -6.09 9.48 12.18
CA PRO A 276 -7.41 10.08 12.39
C PRO A 276 -7.97 9.91 13.81
N ASP A 277 -7.51 8.90 14.57
CA ASP A 277 -7.86 8.70 15.97
C ASP A 277 -7.11 9.64 16.94
N GLY A 278 -6.28 10.54 16.41
CA GLY A 278 -5.49 11.51 17.15
C GLY A 278 -4.11 11.01 17.61
N ARG A 279 -3.79 9.73 17.47
CA ARG A 279 -2.47 9.21 17.85
C ARG A 279 -1.39 9.74 16.91
N ILE A 280 -0.33 10.29 17.50
CA ILE A 280 0.91 10.56 16.78
C ILE A 280 1.72 9.27 16.72
N VAL A 281 2.17 8.94 15.51
CA VAL A 281 3.02 7.78 15.24
C VAL A 281 4.40 8.29 14.85
N ALA A 282 5.41 7.86 15.58
CA ALA A 282 6.80 8.25 15.35
C ALA A 282 7.69 7.03 15.08
N GLY A 283 8.59 7.16 14.12
CA GLY A 283 9.64 6.17 13.79
C GLY A 283 10.98 6.83 13.58
N SER A 284 12.06 6.06 13.62
CA SER A 284 13.39 6.55 13.27
C SER A 284 13.84 5.90 11.98
N ASN A 285 13.96 6.70 10.94
CA ASN A 285 14.38 6.26 9.59
C ASN A 285 13.62 5.03 9.07
N PHE A 286 13.22 4.99 7.84
CA PHE A 286 12.64 3.78 7.21
C PHE A 286 13.64 2.61 7.07
N GLY A 287 14.83 2.73 7.68
CA GLY A 287 15.86 1.70 7.76
C GLY A 287 15.53 0.54 8.69
N ASP A 288 16.37 -0.50 8.65
CA ASP A 288 16.31 -1.61 9.60
C ASP A 288 16.77 -1.13 10.97
N THR A 289 15.94 -1.36 12.00
CA THR A 289 16.30 -1.00 13.39
C THR A 289 17.27 -1.98 14.05
N GLY A 290 17.70 -3.01 13.30
CA GLY A 290 18.73 -3.96 13.76
C GLY A 290 18.33 -4.69 15.03
N ALA A 291 19.16 -4.60 16.06
CA ALA A 291 18.99 -5.25 17.36
C ALA A 291 18.11 -4.45 18.35
N LEU A 292 17.61 -3.26 17.98
CA LEU A 292 16.78 -2.45 18.88
C LEU A 292 15.51 -3.22 19.28
N ALA A 293 15.12 -3.06 20.54
CA ALA A 293 13.88 -3.58 21.11
C ALA A 293 12.87 -2.43 21.28
N PRO A 294 11.56 -2.70 21.20
CA PRO A 294 10.52 -1.70 21.43
C PRO A 294 10.34 -1.47 22.92
N THR A 295 11.27 -0.74 23.56
CA THR A 295 11.20 -0.44 25.00
C THR A 295 10.47 0.88 25.25
N PRO A 296 9.86 1.06 26.45
CA PRO A 296 9.24 2.33 26.83
C PRO A 296 10.19 3.53 26.74
N GLU A 297 11.47 3.34 27.08
CA GLU A 297 12.51 4.38 27.04
C GLU A 297 12.77 4.84 25.61
N LEU A 298 12.86 3.90 24.66
CA LEU A 298 13.00 4.23 23.23
C LEU A 298 11.74 4.97 22.73
N GLY A 299 10.56 4.53 23.17
CA GLY A 299 9.30 5.20 22.83
C GLY A 299 9.24 6.63 23.35
N ALA A 300 9.59 6.83 24.63
CA ALA A 300 9.64 8.16 25.24
C ALA A 300 10.66 9.07 24.52
N HIS A 301 11.84 8.56 24.19
CA HIS A 301 12.84 9.30 23.42
C HIS A 301 12.34 9.69 22.01
N LEU A 302 11.64 8.80 21.31
CA LEU A 302 11.04 9.14 20.00
C LEU A 302 9.99 10.27 20.13
N LEU A 303 9.14 10.21 21.14
CA LEU A 303 8.12 11.24 21.39
C LEU A 303 8.73 12.57 21.87
N GLU A 304 9.81 12.55 22.65
CA GLU A 304 10.58 13.74 23.00
C GLU A 304 11.12 14.43 21.73
N ARG A 305 11.66 13.67 20.78
CA ARG A 305 12.09 14.22 19.48
C ARG A 305 10.93 14.80 18.68
N VAL A 306 9.73 14.19 18.74
CA VAL A 306 8.52 14.78 18.15
C VAL A 306 8.23 16.14 18.77
N THR A 307 8.30 16.29 20.11
CA THR A 307 8.10 17.57 20.80
C THR A 307 9.17 18.59 20.42
N GLY A 308 10.41 18.15 20.17
CA GLY A 308 11.47 19.02 19.64
C GLY A 308 11.16 19.61 18.25
N VAL A 309 10.38 18.91 17.44
CA VAL A 309 9.94 19.34 16.09
C VAL A 309 8.60 20.07 16.14
N LEU A 310 7.69 19.60 16.98
CA LEU A 310 6.33 20.10 17.14
C LEU A 310 6.09 20.48 18.61
N PRO A 311 6.46 21.68 19.06
CA PRO A 311 6.34 22.09 20.46
C PRO A 311 4.91 22.03 21.02
N GLU A 312 3.89 22.10 20.17
CA GLU A 312 2.48 21.94 20.56
C GLU A 312 2.16 20.53 21.10
N THR A 313 3.04 19.55 20.84
CA THR A 313 2.91 18.20 21.41
C THR A 313 3.46 18.08 22.84
N ARG A 314 3.82 19.19 23.50
CA ARG A 314 4.31 19.17 24.88
C ARG A 314 3.34 18.44 25.79
N GLY A 315 3.86 17.48 26.56
CA GLY A 315 3.05 16.60 27.40
C GLY A 315 2.52 15.35 26.68
N ILE A 316 2.99 15.09 25.45
CA ILE A 316 2.68 13.85 24.74
C ILE A 316 3.07 12.63 25.58
N GLU A 317 2.16 11.67 25.70
CA GLU A 317 2.39 10.44 26.45
C GLU A 317 2.45 9.24 25.50
N LEU A 318 3.37 8.32 25.81
CA LEU A 318 3.45 7.04 25.11
C LEU A 318 2.23 6.16 25.48
N ASP A 319 1.57 5.60 24.47
CA ASP A 319 0.52 4.58 24.62
C ASP A 319 1.10 3.18 24.38
N THR A 320 1.76 2.99 23.24
CA THR A 320 2.31 1.68 22.88
C THR A 320 3.49 1.79 21.91
N MET A 321 4.25 0.70 21.86
CA MET A 321 5.31 0.49 20.87
C MET A 321 4.96 -0.70 19.98
N THR A 322 5.29 -0.61 18.71
CA THR A 322 5.15 -1.75 17.79
C THR A 322 6.48 -2.15 17.17
N LEU A 323 6.68 -3.46 17.02
CA LEU A 323 7.79 -4.05 16.29
C LEU A 323 7.23 -4.78 15.07
N GLY A 324 7.55 -4.29 13.90
CA GLY A 324 7.13 -4.88 12.62
C GLY A 324 8.26 -5.61 11.91
N PHE A 325 7.93 -6.72 11.28
CA PHE A 325 8.83 -7.43 10.36
C PHE A 325 8.38 -7.14 8.94
N ARG A 326 9.17 -6.35 8.20
CA ARG A 326 8.85 -5.96 6.83
C ARG A 326 8.94 -7.17 5.89
N VAL A 327 8.04 -7.24 4.93
CA VAL A 327 8.16 -8.18 3.80
C VAL A 327 9.18 -7.58 2.83
N MET A 328 10.44 -7.97 2.99
CA MET A 328 11.55 -7.36 2.29
C MET A 328 12.23 -8.37 1.36
N PRO A 329 11.96 -8.36 0.04
CA PRO A 329 12.72 -9.14 -0.92
C PRO A 329 14.21 -8.80 -0.86
N ARG A 330 15.07 -9.80 -1.14
CA ARG A 330 16.54 -9.62 -1.01
C ARG A 330 17.10 -8.54 -1.92
N ASP A 331 16.49 -8.36 -3.09
CA ASP A 331 16.84 -7.35 -4.08
C ASP A 331 16.05 -6.03 -3.91
N GLU A 332 15.20 -5.94 -2.87
CA GLU A 332 14.36 -4.80 -2.50
C GLU A 332 13.17 -4.51 -3.45
N TYR A 333 13.02 -5.27 -4.53
CA TYR A 333 11.93 -5.13 -5.49
C TYR A 333 10.78 -6.10 -5.24
N PRO A 334 9.55 -5.74 -5.63
CA PRO A 334 8.38 -6.62 -5.51
C PRO A 334 8.61 -8.00 -6.16
N ILE A 335 7.99 -9.05 -5.59
CA ILE A 335 7.92 -10.38 -6.18
C ILE A 335 6.45 -10.65 -6.48
N MET A 336 6.08 -10.58 -7.78
CA MET A 336 4.70 -10.49 -8.23
C MET A 336 4.41 -11.40 -9.42
N GLY A 337 3.30 -12.13 -9.34
CA GLY A 337 2.80 -12.93 -10.45
C GLY A 337 2.95 -14.43 -10.25
N ARG A 338 2.83 -15.19 -11.35
CA ARG A 338 2.80 -16.65 -11.30
C ARG A 338 4.18 -17.29 -11.38
N GLY A 339 4.27 -18.53 -10.87
CA GLY A 339 5.43 -19.38 -11.03
C GLY A 339 5.54 -20.01 -12.43
N ARG A 340 6.66 -20.72 -12.67
CA ARG A 340 6.88 -21.47 -13.93
C ARG A 340 6.10 -22.78 -13.96
N GLN A 341 6.01 -23.48 -12.81
CA GLN A 341 5.50 -24.84 -12.73
C GLN A 341 3.97 -24.90 -12.73
N TYR A 342 3.32 -24.07 -11.90
CA TYR A 342 1.87 -24.08 -11.74
C TYR A 342 1.29 -22.72 -12.20
N ARG A 343 0.60 -22.72 -13.34
CA ARG A 343 0.10 -21.48 -13.98
C ARG A 343 -1.02 -20.79 -13.22
N ASN A 344 -1.66 -21.47 -12.28
CA ASN A 344 -2.76 -20.99 -11.48
C ASN A 344 -2.37 -20.66 -10.02
N VAL A 345 -1.06 -20.59 -9.73
CA VAL A 345 -0.56 -20.12 -8.44
C VAL A 345 0.20 -18.81 -8.64
N HIS A 346 -0.21 -17.77 -7.91
CA HIS A 346 0.38 -16.44 -7.96
C HIS A 346 0.94 -16.05 -6.58
N VAL A 347 1.95 -15.21 -6.56
CA VAL A 347 2.54 -14.66 -5.33
C VAL A 347 2.53 -13.14 -5.38
N ALA A 348 2.25 -12.52 -4.21
CA ALA A 348 2.34 -11.08 -3.99
C ALA A 348 3.13 -10.81 -2.70
N ALA A 349 4.42 -10.53 -2.82
CA ALA A 349 5.32 -10.23 -1.71
C ALA A 349 6.16 -9.00 -2.01
N MET A 350 6.09 -7.97 -1.16
CA MET A 350 6.84 -6.72 -1.36
C MET A 350 6.94 -5.87 -0.11
N HIS A 351 7.98 -5.04 -0.07
CA HIS A 351 7.96 -3.78 0.68
C HIS A 351 7.05 -2.76 -0.02
N SER A 352 6.66 -1.67 0.63
CA SER A 352 5.74 -0.64 0.11
C SER A 352 4.32 -1.13 -0.23
N GLY A 353 3.93 -2.29 0.31
CA GLY A 353 2.60 -2.87 0.08
C GLY A 353 1.44 -1.94 0.45
N MET A 354 1.61 -1.03 1.45
CA MET A 354 0.58 -0.05 1.80
C MET A 354 0.27 0.89 0.64
N THR A 355 1.28 1.44 -0.02
CA THR A 355 1.07 2.30 -1.18
C THR A 355 0.50 1.55 -2.36
N SER A 356 1.08 0.39 -2.69
CA SER A 356 0.82 -0.29 -3.96
C SER A 356 -0.38 -1.23 -3.94
N ALA A 357 -0.97 -1.53 -2.76
CA ALA A 357 -2.04 -2.50 -2.63
C ALA A 357 -3.21 -2.30 -3.61
N PRO A 358 -3.74 -1.09 -3.87
CA PRO A 358 -4.82 -0.91 -4.83
C PRO A 358 -4.43 -1.26 -6.27
N ALA A 359 -3.25 -0.82 -6.71
CA ALA A 359 -2.73 -1.14 -8.05
C ALA A 359 -2.51 -2.64 -8.22
N ILE A 360 -1.83 -3.28 -7.24
CA ILE A 360 -1.60 -4.73 -7.25
C ILE A 360 -2.91 -5.51 -7.24
N GLY A 361 -3.89 -5.09 -6.44
CA GLY A 361 -5.21 -5.73 -6.41
C GLY A 361 -5.86 -5.75 -7.79
N GLN A 362 -5.83 -4.63 -8.50
CA GLN A 362 -6.36 -4.51 -9.85
C GLN A 362 -5.59 -5.35 -10.87
N LEU A 363 -4.25 -5.27 -10.84
CA LEU A 363 -3.40 -6.02 -11.76
C LEU A 363 -3.53 -7.53 -11.56
N PHE A 364 -3.59 -7.99 -10.31
CA PHE A 364 -3.82 -9.41 -10.01
C PHE A 364 -5.21 -9.89 -10.45
N ALA A 365 -6.23 -9.06 -10.33
CA ALA A 365 -7.55 -9.42 -10.83
C ALA A 365 -7.54 -9.61 -12.37
N ILE A 366 -6.74 -8.84 -13.11
CA ILE A 366 -6.52 -9.04 -14.54
C ILE A 366 -5.73 -10.34 -14.78
N GLU A 367 -4.60 -10.53 -14.11
CA GLU A 367 -3.74 -11.69 -14.34
C GLU A 367 -4.40 -13.02 -14.01
N VAL A 368 -5.14 -13.05 -12.88
CA VAL A 368 -5.78 -14.28 -12.42
C VAL A 368 -7.00 -14.65 -13.26
N LEU A 369 -7.86 -13.67 -13.60
CA LEU A 369 -9.14 -13.95 -14.26
C LEU A 369 -9.06 -13.92 -15.80
N ASP A 370 -8.19 -13.09 -16.38
CA ASP A 370 -8.06 -12.97 -17.82
C ASP A 370 -6.86 -13.77 -18.36
N GLY A 371 -5.96 -14.23 -17.48
CA GLY A 371 -4.73 -14.95 -17.87
C GLY A 371 -3.68 -14.07 -18.56
N ILE A 372 -3.83 -12.74 -18.48
CA ILE A 372 -2.97 -11.75 -19.15
C ILE A 372 -1.84 -11.34 -18.20
N GLU A 373 -0.60 -11.49 -18.61
CA GLU A 373 0.55 -10.93 -17.90
C GLU A 373 0.63 -9.42 -18.12
N THR A 374 0.46 -8.65 -17.06
CA THR A 374 0.47 -7.19 -17.12
C THR A 374 1.90 -6.64 -17.24
N ALA A 375 2.11 -5.67 -18.14
CA ALA A 375 3.42 -5.07 -18.38
C ALA A 375 3.99 -4.37 -17.14
N GLN A 376 3.12 -3.77 -16.30
CA GLN A 376 3.51 -3.09 -15.06
C GLN A 376 4.23 -4.00 -14.05
N LEU A 377 3.99 -5.32 -14.12
CA LEU A 377 4.62 -6.30 -13.22
C LEU A 377 5.81 -7.03 -13.84
N GLN A 378 6.19 -6.72 -15.08
CA GLN A 378 7.21 -7.47 -15.83
C GLN A 378 8.57 -7.51 -15.12
N ASP A 379 9.02 -6.39 -14.57
CA ASP A 379 10.32 -6.28 -13.86
C ASP A 379 10.29 -6.98 -12.49
N PHE A 380 9.09 -7.32 -12.01
CA PHE A 380 8.88 -7.84 -10.65
C PHE A 380 8.52 -9.32 -10.63
N ARG A 381 8.64 -10.01 -11.77
CA ARG A 381 8.33 -11.43 -11.87
C ARG A 381 9.26 -12.28 -10.99
N PRO A 382 8.74 -13.37 -10.35
CA PRO A 382 9.59 -14.30 -9.60
C PRO A 382 10.62 -14.99 -10.48
N GLN A 383 10.43 -14.97 -11.81
CA GLN A 383 11.33 -15.57 -12.80
C GLN A 383 12.78 -15.08 -12.71
N ARG A 384 13.02 -13.88 -12.19
CA ARG A 384 14.36 -13.33 -11.97
C ARG A 384 15.19 -14.05 -10.90
N PHE A 385 14.54 -14.91 -10.10
CA PHE A 385 15.19 -15.70 -9.06
C PHE A 385 15.31 -17.19 -9.39
N TYR A 386 14.83 -17.62 -10.55
CA TYR A 386 15.10 -18.99 -10.99
C TYR A 386 16.53 -19.06 -11.55
N ALA A 387 17.28 -20.04 -11.08
CA ALA A 387 18.60 -20.37 -11.61
C ALA A 387 18.52 -20.91 -13.05
#